data_20144a5e5bded9b2e51119b3cec9076e
#
_entry.id   20144a5e5bded9b2e51119b3cec9076e
#
_cell.length_a   1.000
_cell.length_b   1.000
_cell.length_c   1.000
_cell.angle_alpha   90.00
_cell.angle_beta   90.00
_cell.angle_gamma   90.00
#
_symmetry.space_group_name_H-M   'P 1'
#
loop_
_entity.id
_entity.type
_entity.pdbx_description
1 polymer ?
#
loop_
_entity_poly.entity_id
_entity_poly.type
_entity_poly.pdbx_seq_one_letter_code
_entity_poly.pdbx_strand_id
1 'polypeptide(L)'
;MRITEEEHLKCRKVADAFAELYSIDLLVFDAGIYGFVKLQYYHHPFGYDDTDIFTSGTDLFNDLWNEWLSTQLLSLAKGTPMADLDYQDILRCLPVEKQQELMERKDCFLERAGISL
;
A
#
# COMPACT_ATOMS: atom_id res chain seq x y z
N MET A 1 -20.81 0.99 9.67
CA MET A 1 -20.52 2.43 9.48
C MET A 1 -20.56 2.72 7.99
N ARG A 2 -21.13 3.84 7.60
CA ARG A 2 -21.17 4.24 6.20
C ARG A 2 -20.02 5.18 5.89
N ILE A 3 -19.42 5.03 4.72
CA ILE A 3 -18.44 5.99 4.22
C ILE A 3 -19.16 7.27 3.79
N THR A 4 -18.53 8.44 4.01
CA THR A 4 -19.07 9.70 3.47
C THR A 4 -18.74 9.81 1.98
N GLU A 5 -19.49 10.63 1.24
CA GLU A 5 -19.24 10.86 -0.19
C GLU A 5 -17.83 11.44 -0.41
N GLU A 6 -17.40 12.35 0.45
CA GLU A 6 -16.08 12.95 0.40
C GLU A 6 -14.98 11.90 0.56
N GLU A 7 -15.09 11.05 1.58
CA GLU A 7 -14.11 9.99 1.82
C GLU A 7 -14.17 8.91 0.74
N HIS A 8 -15.34 8.62 0.22
CA HIS A 8 -15.49 7.67 -0.89
C HIS A 8 -14.71 8.16 -2.12
N LEU A 9 -14.80 9.45 -2.44
CA LEU A 9 -14.06 10.04 -3.56
C LEU A 9 -12.55 9.98 -3.31
N LYS A 10 -12.11 10.28 -2.08
CA LYS A 10 -10.70 10.17 -1.70
C LYS A 10 -10.19 8.75 -1.83
N CYS A 11 -10.93 7.77 -1.31
CA CYS A 11 -10.57 6.35 -1.44
C CYS A 11 -10.49 5.92 -2.91
N ARG A 12 -11.38 6.40 -3.76
CA ARG A 12 -11.34 6.11 -5.20
C ARG A 12 -10.04 6.60 -5.83
N LYS A 13 -9.65 7.83 -5.53
CA LYS A 13 -8.40 8.40 -6.04
C LYS A 13 -7.18 7.65 -5.52
N VAL A 14 -7.19 7.27 -4.25
CA VAL A 14 -6.12 6.47 -3.66
C VAL A 14 -6.02 5.11 -4.33
N ALA A 15 -7.14 4.41 -4.47
CA ALA A 15 -7.17 3.09 -5.11
C ALA A 15 -6.63 3.16 -6.54
N ASP A 16 -7.02 4.17 -7.31
CA ASP A 16 -6.55 4.35 -8.67
C ASP A 16 -5.05 4.68 -8.72
N ALA A 17 -4.55 5.47 -7.77
CA ALA A 17 -3.13 5.82 -7.71
C ALA A 17 -2.23 4.60 -7.47
N PHE A 18 -2.72 3.60 -6.76
CA PHE A 18 -1.97 2.38 -6.45
C PHE A 18 -2.34 1.20 -7.35
N ALA A 19 -3.02 1.43 -8.47
CA ALA A 19 -3.46 0.36 -9.38
C ALA A 19 -2.32 -0.55 -9.85
N GLU A 20 -1.09 -0.04 -9.90
CA GLU A 20 0.09 -0.81 -10.30
C GLU A 20 0.44 -1.94 -9.31
N LEU A 21 -0.06 -1.86 -8.06
CA LEU A 21 0.11 -2.94 -7.07
C LEU A 21 -0.86 -4.09 -7.28
N TYR A 22 -1.91 -3.88 -8.05
CA TYR A 22 -2.98 -4.87 -8.14
C TYR A 22 -2.54 -6.07 -8.94
N SER A 23 -2.87 -7.24 -8.41
CA SER A 23 -2.56 -8.52 -9.01
C SER A 23 -3.58 -9.53 -8.49
N ILE A 24 -3.37 -10.79 -8.82
CA ILE A 24 -4.19 -11.86 -8.27
C ILE A 24 -4.09 -11.94 -6.73
N ASP A 25 -2.99 -11.40 -6.16
CA ASP A 25 -2.72 -11.49 -4.73
C ASP A 25 -3.20 -10.29 -3.92
N LEU A 26 -3.43 -9.17 -4.58
CA LEU A 26 -3.85 -7.93 -3.92
C LEU A 26 -4.83 -7.20 -4.81
N LEU A 27 -6.00 -6.92 -4.26
CA LEU A 27 -7.07 -6.22 -4.96
C LEU A 27 -7.76 -5.26 -4.00
N VAL A 28 -8.09 -4.08 -4.51
CA VAL A 28 -8.90 -3.10 -3.79
C VAL A 28 -10.11 -2.79 -4.65
N PHE A 29 -11.30 -2.84 -4.07
CA PHE A 29 -12.52 -2.57 -4.80
C PHE A 29 -13.51 -1.75 -3.98
N ASP A 30 -14.42 -1.09 -4.70
CA ASP A 30 -15.45 -0.23 -4.15
C ASP A 30 -16.62 -1.10 -3.65
N ALA A 31 -16.92 -1.01 -2.36
CA ALA A 31 -18.05 -1.67 -1.74
C ALA A 31 -19.21 -0.70 -1.44
N GLY A 32 -19.27 0.43 -2.16
CA GLY A 32 -20.34 1.42 -2.03
C GLY A 32 -20.34 2.10 -0.67
N ILE A 33 -21.51 2.10 -0.04
CA ILE A 33 -21.71 2.77 1.27
C ILE A 33 -20.88 2.16 2.40
N TYR A 34 -20.35 0.96 2.19
CA TYR A 34 -19.53 0.27 3.19
C TYR A 34 -18.03 0.62 3.08
N GLY A 35 -17.66 1.39 2.07
CA GLY A 35 -16.28 1.82 1.88
C GLY A 35 -15.56 1.03 0.80
N PHE A 36 -14.23 0.96 0.92
CA PHE A 36 -13.37 0.21 0.02
C PHE A 36 -12.83 -1.01 0.73
N VAL A 37 -12.76 -2.12 0.02
CA VAL A 37 -12.33 -3.40 0.56
C VAL A 37 -11.01 -3.78 -0.09
N LYS A 38 -10.01 -4.06 0.75
CA LYS A 38 -8.73 -4.62 0.32
C LYS A 38 -8.75 -6.11 0.59
N LEU A 39 -8.55 -6.89 -0.44
CA LEU A 39 -8.36 -8.33 -0.35
C LEU A 39 -6.91 -8.67 -0.58
N GLN A 40 -6.33 -9.46 0.30
CA GLN A 40 -4.98 -9.96 0.15
C GLN A 40 -4.97 -11.47 0.25
N TYR A 41 -4.44 -12.11 -0.79
CA TYR A 41 -4.31 -13.55 -0.88
C TYR A 41 -2.88 -13.96 -0.58
N TYR A 42 -2.72 -14.87 0.37
CA TYR A 42 -1.41 -15.39 0.75
C TYR A 42 -1.21 -16.76 0.14
N HIS A 43 -0.16 -16.91 -0.67
CA HIS A 43 0.15 -18.15 -1.33
C HIS A 43 0.65 -19.20 -0.36
N HIS A 44 -0.22 -20.07 0.06
CA HIS A 44 0.16 -21.28 0.78
C HIS A 44 -0.89 -22.36 0.50
N PRO A 45 -0.59 -23.65 0.86
CA PRO A 45 -1.39 -24.78 0.38
C PRO A 45 -2.88 -24.72 0.68
N PHE A 46 -3.29 -24.00 1.71
CA PHE A 46 -4.68 -23.95 2.13
C PHE A 46 -5.40 -22.67 1.72
N GLY A 47 -4.71 -21.78 1.03
CA GLY A 47 -5.24 -20.47 0.72
C GLY A 47 -5.52 -19.66 1.99
N TYR A 48 -5.30 -18.41 1.95
CA TYR A 48 -5.57 -17.55 3.09
C TYR A 48 -5.86 -16.15 2.61
N ASP A 49 -7.06 -15.67 2.91
CA ASP A 49 -7.49 -14.34 2.51
C ASP A 49 -7.53 -13.42 3.72
N ASP A 50 -6.91 -12.28 3.58
CA ASP A 50 -7.03 -11.18 4.52
C ASP A 50 -7.93 -10.12 3.90
N THR A 51 -8.87 -9.58 4.69
CA THR A 51 -9.84 -8.62 4.22
C THR A 51 -9.87 -7.43 5.16
N ASP A 52 -9.57 -6.25 4.61
CA ASP A 52 -9.64 -4.99 5.34
C ASP A 52 -10.63 -4.05 4.67
N ILE A 53 -11.37 -3.30 5.49
CA ILE A 53 -12.36 -2.33 5.02
C ILE A 53 -11.89 -0.93 5.40
N PHE A 54 -11.92 -0.01 4.43
CA PHE A 54 -11.46 1.36 4.61
C PHE A 54 -12.60 2.34 4.34
N THR A 55 -12.79 3.28 5.26
CA THR A 55 -13.73 4.39 5.13
C THR A 55 -13.06 5.75 5.15
N SER A 56 -11.72 5.76 5.10
CA SER A 56 -10.89 6.97 5.10
C SER A 56 -9.86 6.87 3.99
N GLY A 57 -9.77 7.91 3.16
CA GLY A 57 -8.77 7.97 2.09
C GLY A 57 -7.35 7.96 2.63
N THR A 58 -7.11 8.64 3.75
CA THR A 58 -5.80 8.67 4.41
C THR A 58 -5.40 7.29 4.92
N ASP A 59 -6.33 6.58 5.55
CA ASP A 59 -6.06 5.23 6.07
C ASP A 59 -5.76 4.26 4.93
N LEU A 60 -6.54 4.32 3.86
CA LEU A 60 -6.30 3.50 2.68
C LEU A 60 -4.94 3.83 2.05
N PHE A 61 -4.60 5.11 1.94
CA PHE A 61 -3.30 5.53 1.42
C PHE A 61 -2.15 4.95 2.24
N ASN A 62 -2.22 5.09 3.57
CA ASN A 62 -1.15 4.61 4.44
C ASN A 62 -0.97 3.10 4.33
N ASP A 63 -2.06 2.36 4.24
CA ASP A 63 -2.01 0.91 4.09
C ASP A 63 -1.38 0.50 2.76
N LEU A 64 -1.83 1.09 1.66
CA LEU A 64 -1.31 0.77 0.32
C LEU A 64 0.13 1.23 0.14
N TRP A 65 0.49 2.37 0.70
CA TRP A 65 1.88 2.83 0.70
C TRP A 65 2.80 1.84 1.42
N ASN A 66 2.37 1.34 2.59
CA ASN A 66 3.14 0.35 3.33
C ASN A 66 3.29 -0.95 2.55
N GLU A 67 2.25 -1.39 1.85
CA GLU A 67 2.33 -2.56 0.96
C GLU A 67 3.34 -2.36 -0.17
N TRP A 68 3.25 -1.21 -0.84
CA TRP A 68 4.18 -0.88 -1.92
C TRP A 68 5.62 -0.83 -1.41
N LEU A 69 5.85 -0.13 -0.31
CA LEU A 69 7.18 0.03 0.28
C LEU A 69 7.75 -1.33 0.71
N SER A 70 6.95 -2.15 1.39
CA SER A 70 7.38 -3.49 1.81
C SER A 70 7.80 -4.34 0.63
N THR A 71 7.07 -4.30 -0.47
CA THR A 71 7.42 -5.02 -1.70
C THR A 71 8.76 -4.56 -2.24
N GLN A 72 9.00 -3.25 -2.27
CA GLN A 72 10.28 -2.69 -2.72
C GLN A 72 11.43 -3.10 -1.81
N LEU A 73 11.24 -3.02 -0.51
CA LEU A 73 12.29 -3.37 0.47
C LEU A 73 12.65 -4.84 0.41
N LEU A 74 11.67 -5.73 0.28
CA LEU A 74 11.92 -7.16 0.11
C LEU A 74 12.74 -7.43 -1.17
N SER A 75 12.39 -6.78 -2.26
CA SER A 75 13.12 -6.93 -3.52
C SER A 75 14.57 -6.46 -3.40
N LEU A 76 14.80 -5.33 -2.72
CA LEU A 76 16.14 -4.77 -2.52
C LEU A 76 16.99 -5.62 -1.57
N ALA A 77 16.38 -6.23 -0.57
CA ALA A 77 17.08 -7.04 0.44
C ALA A 77 17.35 -8.46 -0.04
N LYS A 78 16.63 -8.94 -1.05
CA LYS A 78 16.74 -10.32 -1.53
C LYS A 78 18.18 -10.64 -1.97
N GLY A 79 18.73 -11.73 -1.45
CA GLY A 79 20.10 -12.16 -1.76
C GLY A 79 21.18 -11.36 -1.06
N THR A 80 20.82 -10.52 -0.10
CA THR A 80 21.76 -9.71 0.69
C THR A 80 21.67 -10.08 2.17
N PRO A 81 22.65 -9.67 3.00
CA PRO A 81 22.56 -9.87 4.46
C PRO A 81 21.36 -9.18 5.11
N MET A 82 20.73 -8.22 4.43
CA MET A 82 19.54 -7.52 4.92
C MET A 82 18.26 -8.36 4.85
N ALA A 83 18.27 -9.50 4.17
CA ALA A 83 17.05 -10.29 3.92
C ALA A 83 16.33 -10.73 5.20
N ASP A 84 17.05 -10.88 6.31
CA ASP A 84 16.50 -11.31 7.60
C ASP A 84 16.10 -10.14 8.51
N LEU A 85 16.31 -8.90 8.07
CA LEU A 85 15.94 -7.71 8.85
C LEU A 85 14.48 -7.37 8.66
N ASP A 86 13.90 -6.64 9.63
CA ASP A 86 12.58 -6.06 9.45
C ASP A 86 12.62 -4.88 8.46
N TYR A 87 11.43 -4.42 8.02
CA TYR A 87 11.35 -3.40 6.98
C TYR A 87 12.00 -2.06 7.39
N GLN A 88 11.87 -1.67 8.65
CA GLN A 88 12.46 -0.41 9.12
C GLN A 88 13.98 -0.48 9.12
N ASP A 89 14.54 -1.60 9.52
CA ASP A 89 15.98 -1.81 9.52
C ASP A 89 16.54 -1.88 8.10
N ILE A 90 15.85 -2.56 7.19
CA ILE A 90 16.21 -2.57 5.77
C ILE A 90 16.27 -1.12 5.24
N LEU A 91 15.25 -0.34 5.51
CA LEU A 91 15.17 1.06 5.05
C LEU A 91 16.36 1.88 5.57
N ARG A 92 16.71 1.72 6.85
CA ARG A 92 17.85 2.44 7.45
C ARG A 92 19.18 2.03 6.85
N CYS A 93 19.32 0.78 6.41
CA CYS A 93 20.56 0.27 5.81
C CYS A 93 20.75 0.68 4.36
N LEU A 94 19.72 1.20 3.71
CA LEU A 94 19.82 1.64 2.32
C LEU A 94 20.65 2.92 2.20
N PRO A 95 21.34 3.13 1.05
CA PRO A 95 21.98 4.40 0.77
C PRO A 95 21.00 5.57 0.87
N VAL A 96 21.50 6.74 1.29
CA VAL A 96 20.66 7.95 1.44
C VAL A 96 19.93 8.29 0.14
N GLU A 97 20.59 8.16 -0.99
CA GLU A 97 20.00 8.42 -2.32
C GLU A 97 18.81 7.51 -2.57
N LYS A 98 18.90 6.25 -2.16
CA LYS A 98 17.81 5.29 -2.33
C LYS A 98 16.64 5.60 -1.39
N GLN A 99 16.92 6.00 -0.16
CA GLN A 99 15.89 6.43 0.78
C GLN A 99 15.15 7.65 0.25
N GLN A 100 15.86 8.62 -0.31
CA GLN A 100 15.26 9.81 -0.93
C GLN A 100 14.38 9.44 -2.13
N GLU A 101 14.86 8.54 -2.97
CA GLU A 101 14.10 8.05 -4.13
C GLU A 101 12.76 7.44 -3.70
N LEU A 102 12.75 6.64 -2.63
CA LEU A 102 11.53 6.06 -2.09
C LEU A 102 10.58 7.13 -1.54
N MET A 103 11.11 8.15 -0.87
CA MET A 103 10.29 9.26 -0.37
C MET A 103 9.70 10.11 -1.50
N GLU A 104 10.45 10.35 -2.56
CA GLU A 104 9.95 11.03 -3.76
C GLU A 104 8.83 10.21 -4.41
N ARG A 105 8.95 8.91 -4.41
CA ARG A 105 7.87 8.04 -4.91
C ARG A 105 6.61 8.16 -4.07
N LYS A 106 6.75 8.27 -2.75
CA LYS A 106 5.62 8.54 -1.86
C LYS A 106 4.93 9.84 -2.24
N ASP A 107 5.69 10.89 -2.48
CA ASP A 107 5.15 12.19 -2.89
C ASP A 107 4.38 12.09 -4.21
N CYS A 108 4.87 11.30 -5.16
CA CYS A 108 4.15 11.05 -6.40
C CYS A 108 2.79 10.36 -6.17
N PHE A 109 2.75 9.37 -5.29
CA PHE A 109 1.47 8.72 -4.95
C PHE A 109 0.52 9.68 -4.23
N LEU A 110 1.04 10.50 -3.30
CA LEU A 110 0.25 11.51 -2.62
C LEU A 110 -0.38 12.49 -3.60
N GLU A 111 0.40 12.96 -4.56
CA GLU A 111 -0.08 13.88 -5.59
C GLU A 111 -1.17 13.24 -6.45
N ARG A 112 -0.94 12.01 -6.92
CA ARG A 112 -1.94 11.28 -7.73
C ARG A 112 -3.23 11.05 -6.95
N ALA A 113 -3.12 10.76 -5.68
CA ALA A 113 -4.27 10.48 -4.81
C ALA A 113 -4.96 11.76 -4.33
N GLY A 114 -4.32 12.91 -4.45
CA GLY A 114 -4.86 14.17 -3.93
C GLY A 114 -4.92 14.19 -2.41
N ILE A 115 -3.99 13.51 -1.74
CA ILE A 115 -3.93 13.40 -0.27
C ILE A 115 -2.82 14.28 0.26
N SER A 116 -3.13 15.03 1.31
CA SER A 116 -2.15 15.76 2.12
C SER A 116 -2.02 15.07 3.48
N LEU A 117 -0.83 14.66 3.80
CA LEU A 117 -0.53 14.06 5.10
C LEU A 117 0.08 15.09 6.05
#